data_c759b2702e99137227fea1b2bcaf347b
#
_entry.id   c759b2702e99137227fea1b2bcaf347b
#
_cell.length_a   1.000
_cell.length_b   1.000
_cell.length_c   1.000
_cell.angle_alpha   90.00
_cell.angle_beta   90.00
_cell.angle_gamma   90.00
#
_symmetry.space_group_name_H-M   'P 1'
#
loop_
_entity.id
_entity.type
_entity.pdbx_description
1 polymer ?
#
loop_
_entity_poly.entity_id
_entity_poly.type
_entity_poly.pdbx_seq_one_letter_code
_entity_poly.pdbx_strand_id
1 'polypeptide(L)'
;MVTIDQLMKKFTEQQTDTFVVKLGNDEYNCTKLPFQKILELDDEYEVETQKGAYERNLEVIYLSCDVFRKLLDKIDVEGEPHNIVGKVLTPIEVLTFYTYILNQYVGQPTKDVETIKK
;
A
#
# COMPACT_ATOMS: atom_id res chain seq x y z
N MET A 1 2.24 -31.58 8.83
CA MET A 1 3.45 -31.20 8.11
C MET A 1 3.13 -30.47 6.81
N VAL A 2 3.88 -29.43 6.53
CA VAL A 2 3.66 -28.64 5.32
C VAL A 2 4.27 -29.35 4.12
N THR A 3 3.55 -29.40 3.01
CA THR A 3 4.05 -30.03 1.79
C THR A 3 4.51 -28.96 0.79
N ILE A 4 5.27 -29.42 -0.21
CA ILE A 4 5.73 -28.51 -1.28
C ILE A 4 4.54 -27.93 -2.02
N ASP A 5 3.48 -28.73 -2.27
CA ASP A 5 2.30 -28.25 -2.96
C ASP A 5 1.64 -27.11 -2.20
N GLN A 6 1.59 -27.22 -0.88
CA GLN A 6 1.01 -26.15 -0.04
C GLN A 6 1.84 -24.88 -0.12
N LEU A 7 3.17 -25.02 -0.16
CA LEU A 7 4.05 -23.86 -0.26
C LEU A 7 3.94 -23.21 -1.65
N MET A 8 3.80 -24.01 -2.70
CA MET A 8 3.62 -23.48 -4.05
C MET A 8 2.31 -22.69 -4.15
N LYS A 9 1.26 -23.18 -3.52
CA LYS A 9 -0.01 -22.47 -3.49
C LYS A 9 0.14 -21.12 -2.79
N LYS A 10 0.80 -21.11 -1.63
CA LYS A 10 1.03 -19.86 -0.90
C LYS A 10 1.87 -18.89 -1.72
N PHE A 11 2.88 -19.40 -2.41
CA PHE A 11 3.73 -18.57 -3.26
C PHE A 11 2.90 -17.88 -4.34
N THR A 12 2.04 -18.64 -5.01
CA THR A 12 1.19 -18.11 -6.07
C THR A 12 0.23 -17.05 -5.52
N GLU A 13 -0.36 -17.30 -4.37
CA GLU A 13 -1.27 -16.34 -3.75
C GLU A 13 -0.58 -15.03 -3.42
N GLN A 14 0.67 -15.09 -2.93
CA GLN A 14 1.42 -13.88 -2.62
C GLN A 14 1.78 -13.09 -3.87
N GLN A 15 2.04 -13.79 -4.99
CA GLN A 15 2.43 -13.13 -6.22
C GLN A 15 1.29 -12.43 -6.93
N THR A 16 0.07 -12.95 -6.76
CA THR A 16 -1.07 -12.46 -7.54
C THR A 16 -2.11 -11.75 -6.71
N ASP A 17 -1.81 -11.49 -5.45
CA ASP A 17 -2.80 -10.91 -4.54
C ASP A 17 -3.12 -9.47 -4.91
N THR A 18 -4.40 -9.20 -5.09
CA THR A 18 -4.92 -7.86 -5.35
C THR A 18 -5.97 -7.54 -4.30
N PHE A 19 -6.24 -6.25 -4.12
CA PHE A 19 -7.24 -5.82 -3.15
C PHE A 19 -7.85 -4.49 -3.58
N VAL A 20 -8.94 -4.11 -2.93
CA VAL A 20 -9.63 -2.86 -3.22
C VAL A 20 -9.60 -1.99 -1.97
N VAL A 21 -9.24 -0.71 -2.16
CA VAL A 21 -9.32 0.28 -1.10
C VAL A 21 -10.52 1.17 -1.37
N LYS A 22 -11.36 1.36 -0.35
CA LYS A 22 -12.54 2.22 -0.48
C LYS A 22 -12.36 3.47 0.36
N LEU A 23 -12.47 4.63 -0.27
CA LEU A 23 -12.46 5.92 0.40
C LEU A 23 -13.76 6.63 0.03
N GLY A 24 -14.70 6.65 0.97
CA GLY A 24 -16.01 7.19 0.68
C GLY A 24 -16.69 6.35 -0.39
N ASN A 25 -17.05 6.98 -1.50
CA ASN A 25 -17.69 6.29 -2.63
C ASN A 25 -16.69 5.81 -3.68
N ASP A 26 -15.42 6.14 -3.51
CA ASP A 26 -14.40 5.79 -4.49
C ASP A 26 -13.73 4.46 -4.16
N GLU A 27 -13.50 3.66 -5.19
CA GLU A 27 -12.83 2.38 -5.05
C GLU A 27 -11.55 2.38 -5.87
N TYR A 28 -10.46 1.92 -5.26
CA TYR A 28 -9.15 1.86 -5.91
C TYR A 28 -8.68 0.43 -5.96
N ASN A 29 -8.41 -0.05 -7.18
CA ASN A 29 -7.86 -1.40 -7.37
C ASN A 29 -6.36 -1.36 -7.16
N CYS A 30 -5.87 -2.21 -6.28
CA CYS A 30 -4.47 -2.22 -5.88
C CYS A 30 -3.87 -3.60 -6.01
N THR A 31 -2.55 -3.63 -6.15
CA THR A 31 -1.78 -4.87 -6.14
C THR A 31 -0.86 -4.85 -4.94
N LYS A 32 -0.80 -5.96 -4.23
CA LYS A 32 0.03 -6.07 -3.05
C LYS A 32 1.51 -6.07 -3.45
N LEU A 33 2.29 -5.16 -2.87
CA LEU A 33 3.74 -5.13 -3.07
C LEU A 33 4.40 -6.17 -2.19
N PRO A 34 5.59 -6.68 -2.57
CA PRO A 34 6.35 -7.51 -1.64
C PRO A 34 6.62 -6.73 -0.36
N PHE A 35 6.48 -7.39 0.79
CA PHE A 35 6.66 -6.70 2.07
C PHE A 35 8.07 -6.11 2.19
N GLN A 36 9.06 -6.79 1.62
CA GLN A 36 10.42 -6.28 1.62
C GLN A 36 10.50 -4.91 0.96
N LYS A 37 9.69 -4.67 -0.08
CA LYS A 37 9.66 -3.36 -0.74
C LYS A 37 9.17 -2.28 0.21
N ILE A 38 8.18 -2.60 1.05
CA ILE A 38 7.70 -1.66 2.06
C ILE A 38 8.83 -1.30 3.03
N LEU A 39 9.58 -2.30 3.48
CA LEU A 39 10.69 -2.07 4.40
C LEU A 39 11.79 -1.23 3.76
N GLU A 40 12.08 -1.46 2.48
CA GLU A 40 13.06 -0.67 1.75
C GLU A 40 12.65 0.80 1.68
N LEU A 41 11.37 1.06 1.46
CA LEU A 41 10.87 2.42 1.42
C LEU A 41 10.94 3.09 2.79
N ASP A 42 10.71 2.33 3.85
CA ASP A 42 10.87 2.87 5.20
C ASP A 42 12.30 3.36 5.44
N ASP A 43 13.28 2.61 4.94
CA ASP A 43 14.68 3.01 5.08
C ASP A 43 15.03 4.21 4.20
N GLU A 44 14.43 4.26 3.01
CA GLU A 44 14.73 5.32 2.04
C GLU A 44 14.18 6.68 2.47
N TYR A 45 13.03 6.71 3.13
CA TYR A 45 12.28 7.95 3.34
C TYR A 45 12.35 8.51 4.76
N GLU A 46 13.25 8.07 5.60
CA GLU A 46 13.38 8.62 6.96
C GLU A 46 12.02 8.76 7.66
N VAL A 47 11.35 7.62 7.84
CA VAL A 47 9.96 7.61 8.31
C VAL A 47 9.78 8.07 9.75
N GLU A 48 10.86 8.27 10.50
CA GLU A 48 10.77 8.84 11.83
C GLU A 48 10.40 10.32 11.81
N THR A 49 10.50 10.99 10.64
CA THR A 49 10.01 12.35 10.49
C THR A 49 8.62 12.33 9.88
N GLN A 50 7.83 13.37 10.14
CA GLN A 50 6.49 13.48 9.56
C GLN A 50 6.56 13.57 8.04
N LYS A 51 7.53 14.35 7.53
CA LYS A 51 7.67 14.50 6.09
C LYS A 51 8.07 13.19 5.43
N GLY A 52 9.04 12.49 6.01
CA GLY A 52 9.48 11.21 5.46
C GLY A 52 8.39 10.17 5.48
N ALA A 53 7.63 10.09 6.57
CA ALA A 53 6.52 9.15 6.67
C ALA A 53 5.45 9.47 5.63
N TYR A 54 5.14 10.74 5.43
CA TYR A 54 4.15 11.15 4.45
C TYR A 54 4.60 10.77 3.03
N GLU A 55 5.85 11.08 2.69
CA GLU A 55 6.38 10.75 1.36
C GLU A 55 6.41 9.25 1.13
N ARG A 56 6.78 8.45 2.15
CA ARG A 56 6.73 7.00 2.05
C ARG A 56 5.31 6.53 1.76
N ASN A 57 4.32 7.13 2.44
CA ASN A 57 2.92 6.78 2.22
C ASN A 57 2.51 7.04 0.77
N LEU A 58 2.92 8.20 0.21
CA LEU A 58 2.62 8.53 -1.18
C LEU A 58 3.22 7.51 -2.13
N GLU A 59 4.48 7.13 -1.89
CA GLU A 59 5.16 6.17 -2.77
C GLU A 59 4.51 4.80 -2.73
N VAL A 60 4.15 4.32 -1.53
CA VAL A 60 3.50 3.01 -1.39
C VAL A 60 2.17 3.00 -2.14
N ILE A 61 1.37 4.05 -2.00
CA ILE A 61 0.09 4.14 -2.70
C ILE A 61 0.32 4.18 -4.21
N TYR A 62 1.29 4.98 -4.64
CA TYR A 62 1.60 5.13 -6.06
C TYR A 62 2.01 3.80 -6.69
N LEU A 63 2.83 3.02 -5.99
CA LEU A 63 3.30 1.74 -6.50
C LEU A 63 2.23 0.65 -6.42
N SER A 64 1.34 0.73 -5.44
CA SER A 64 0.30 -0.28 -5.27
C SER A 64 -0.89 -0.08 -6.21
N CYS A 65 -1.16 1.16 -6.61
CA CYS A 65 -2.39 1.49 -7.32
C CYS A 65 -2.06 2.12 -8.67
N ASP A 66 -2.22 1.35 -9.74
CA ASP A 66 -1.79 1.78 -11.07
C ASP A 66 -2.60 2.95 -11.63
N VAL A 67 -3.77 3.23 -11.09
CA VAL A 67 -4.57 4.35 -11.58
C VAL A 67 -3.83 5.69 -11.40
N PHE A 68 -3.01 5.81 -10.36
CA PHE A 68 -2.23 7.03 -10.18
C PHE A 68 -1.11 7.13 -11.22
N ARG A 69 -0.51 6.02 -11.60
CA ARG A 69 0.49 6.03 -12.66
C ARG A 69 -0.13 6.38 -14.00
N LYS A 70 -1.35 5.90 -14.25
CA LYS A 70 -2.07 6.25 -15.47
C LYS A 70 -2.46 7.72 -15.49
N LEU A 71 -2.74 8.28 -14.33
CA LEU A 71 -3.08 9.71 -14.25
C LEU A 71 -1.91 10.59 -14.68
N LEU A 72 -0.68 10.16 -14.43
CA LEU A 72 0.50 10.92 -14.86
C LEU A 72 0.60 11.07 -16.37
N ASP A 73 -0.06 10.20 -17.12
CA ASP A 73 -0.11 10.36 -18.59
C ASP A 73 -0.95 11.57 -19.01
N LYS A 74 -1.77 12.08 -18.11
CA LYS A 74 -2.69 13.17 -18.37
C LYS A 74 -2.30 14.47 -17.66
N ILE A 75 -1.58 14.36 -16.55
CA ILE A 75 -1.27 15.50 -15.69
C ILE A 75 0.19 15.45 -15.30
N ASP A 76 0.89 16.60 -15.44
CA ASP A 76 2.27 16.71 -14.96
C ASP A 76 2.27 17.09 -13.48
N VAL A 77 3.22 16.55 -12.73
CA VAL A 77 3.46 16.97 -11.36
C VAL A 77 4.92 17.35 -11.20
N GLU A 78 5.17 18.32 -10.34
CA GLU A 78 6.53 18.73 -10.02
C GLU A 78 7.11 17.74 -9.00
N GLY A 79 8.40 17.47 -9.14
CA GLY A 79 9.12 16.60 -8.21
C GLY A 79 8.90 15.13 -8.52
N GLU A 80 8.83 14.31 -7.49
CA GLU A 80 8.74 12.88 -7.65
C GLU A 80 7.36 12.47 -8.19
N PRO A 81 7.30 11.39 -9.00
CA PRO A 81 6.01 10.92 -9.56
C PRO A 81 4.95 10.62 -8.52
N HIS A 82 5.36 10.13 -7.35
CA HIS A 82 4.38 9.80 -6.30
C HIS A 82 3.65 11.02 -5.77
N ASN A 83 4.14 12.23 -6.05
CA ASN A 83 3.46 13.45 -5.62
C ASN A 83 2.06 13.57 -6.21
N ILE A 84 1.79 12.86 -7.32
CA ILE A 84 0.43 12.87 -7.89
C ILE A 84 -0.61 12.39 -6.87
N VAL A 85 -0.24 11.46 -6.01
CA VAL A 85 -1.16 10.94 -5.00
C VAL A 85 -1.58 12.07 -4.05
N GLY A 86 -0.62 12.88 -3.63
CA GLY A 86 -0.90 14.02 -2.74
C GLY A 86 -1.66 15.15 -3.40
N LYS A 87 -1.70 15.19 -4.74
CA LYS A 87 -2.51 16.18 -5.45
C LYS A 87 -3.97 15.75 -5.58
N VAL A 88 -4.24 14.45 -5.46
CA VAL A 88 -5.58 13.91 -5.59
C VAL A 88 -6.22 13.67 -4.22
N LEU A 89 -5.45 13.14 -3.28
CA LEU A 89 -5.95 12.76 -1.95
C LEU A 89 -5.53 13.77 -0.90
N THR A 90 -6.42 14.00 0.07
CA THR A 90 -6.07 14.82 1.23
C THR A 90 -5.11 14.06 2.13
N PRO A 91 -4.40 14.76 3.05
CA PRO A 91 -3.48 14.06 3.95
C PRO A 91 -4.14 12.96 4.77
N ILE A 92 -5.37 13.17 5.24
CA ILE A 92 -6.05 12.13 6.02
C ILE A 92 -6.42 10.94 5.12
N GLU A 93 -6.76 11.19 3.87
CA GLU A 93 -7.04 10.12 2.92
C GLU A 93 -5.78 9.32 2.60
N VAL A 94 -4.65 10.00 2.49
CA VAL A 94 -3.37 9.32 2.27
C VAL A 94 -3.07 8.37 3.43
N LEU A 95 -3.23 8.84 4.66
CA LEU A 95 -2.99 8.01 5.83
C LEU A 95 -3.95 6.83 5.88
N THR A 96 -5.23 7.06 5.61
CA THR A 96 -6.24 6.01 5.61
C THR A 96 -5.94 4.97 4.55
N PHE A 97 -5.58 5.41 3.35
CA PHE A 97 -5.24 4.53 2.25
C PHE A 97 -4.03 3.66 2.61
N TYR A 98 -2.98 4.29 3.14
CA TYR A 98 -1.79 3.57 3.53
C TYR A 98 -2.09 2.53 4.60
N THR A 99 -2.92 2.86 5.57
CA THR A 99 -3.32 1.92 6.62
C THR A 99 -4.05 0.71 6.04
N TYR A 100 -4.91 0.95 5.06
CA TYR A 100 -5.60 -0.12 4.35
C TYR A 100 -4.60 -1.06 3.69
N ILE A 101 -3.59 -0.49 3.04
CA ILE A 101 -2.56 -1.29 2.37
C ILE A 101 -1.81 -2.14 3.40
N LEU A 102 -1.40 -1.54 4.52
CA LEU A 102 -0.68 -2.29 5.55
C LEU A 102 -1.48 -3.44 6.11
N ASN A 103 -2.79 -3.28 6.22
CA ASN A 103 -3.64 -4.34 6.75
C ASN A 103 -3.60 -5.59 5.88
N GLN A 104 -3.24 -5.45 4.60
CA GLN A 104 -3.12 -6.61 3.72
C GLN A 104 -1.94 -7.51 4.11
N TYR A 105 -0.93 -6.95 4.75
CA TYR A 105 0.27 -7.69 5.12
C TYR A 105 0.13 -8.44 6.44
N VAL A 106 -0.77 -8.00 7.31
CA VAL A 106 -1.04 -8.76 8.53
C VAL A 106 -1.99 -9.91 8.24
N GLY A 107 -2.57 -9.94 7.03
CA GLY A 107 -3.28 -11.10 6.51
C GLY A 107 -4.65 -11.35 7.06
N GLN A 108 -4.99 -10.83 8.19
CA GLN A 108 -6.25 -11.14 8.84
C GLN A 108 -7.07 -9.89 9.08
N PRO A 109 -8.38 -10.06 9.12
CA PRO A 109 -9.25 -8.98 9.51
C PRO A 109 -8.88 -8.46 10.89
N THR A 110 -9.23 -7.23 11.12
CA THR A 110 -9.02 -6.52 12.37
C THR A 110 -9.40 -7.33 13.60
N LYS A 111 -10.39 -8.19 13.46
CA LYS A 111 -10.86 -9.03 14.55
C LYS A 111 -9.75 -9.83 15.20
N ASP A 112 -8.90 -10.47 14.40
CA ASP A 112 -7.82 -11.27 14.97
C ASP A 112 -6.78 -10.39 15.63
N VAL A 113 -6.51 -9.23 15.07
CA VAL A 113 -5.58 -8.28 15.66
C VAL A 113 -6.09 -7.81 17.02
N GLU A 114 -7.38 -7.53 17.13
CA GLU A 114 -7.98 -7.11 18.38
C GLU A 114 -7.85 -8.18 19.44
N THR A 115 -8.05 -9.43 19.06
CA THR A 115 -7.91 -10.54 19.97
C THR A 115 -6.50 -10.64 20.53
N ILE A 116 -5.51 -10.45 19.68
CA ILE A 116 -4.11 -10.50 20.09
C ILE A 116 -3.77 -9.37 21.04
N LYS A 117 -4.33 -8.20 20.82
CA LYS A 117 -4.04 -7.04 21.67
C LYS A 117 -4.57 -7.18 23.08
N LYS A 118 -5.52 -8.03 23.29
CA LYS A 118 -6.08 -8.28 24.61
C LYS A 118 -5.25 -9.28 25.36
#